data_0a35ac101cbaffd3f3c2cbad61c50c87
#
_entry.id   0a35ac101cbaffd3f3c2cbad61c50c87
#
_cell.length_a   1.000
_cell.length_b   1.000
_cell.length_c   1.000
_cell.angle_alpha   90.00
_cell.angle_beta   90.00
_cell.angle_gamma   90.00
#
_symmetry.space_group_name_H-M   'P 1'
#
loop_
_entity.id
_entity.type
_entity.pdbx_description
1 polymer ?
#
loop_
_entity_poly.entity_id
_entity_poly.type
_entity_poly.pdbx_seq_one_letter_code
_entity_poly.pdbx_strand_id
1 'polypeptide(L)'
;LENIVLDSEGVPDFHDTSKTQNTRGSYPIEFIDNRTADSKGGHPQNVIFLTCDAFGVLPPISRLTPSQAAYHFISGYTAKVAGTEVGVKEPQATFSACFGEPFMPMHPGVYADLLSDKMAQHGSTAWLINTGWSGGAYGEGSRMKIKYTRAMLNAALDGELDDVEFVTDARFGFEIPTSCPGV
;
A
#
# COMPACT_ATOMS: atom_id res chain seq x y z
N LEU A 1 -18.13 12.25 3.70
CA LEU A 1 -17.28 11.73 4.78
C LEU A 1 -18.08 10.78 5.64
N GLU A 2 -17.50 9.64 5.99
CA GLU A 2 -18.11 8.64 6.86
C GLU A 2 -17.36 8.55 8.19
N ASN A 3 -18.13 8.41 9.28
CA ASN A 3 -17.60 8.14 10.62
C ASN A 3 -16.59 9.19 11.12
N ILE A 4 -16.72 10.43 10.70
CA ILE A 4 -15.90 11.51 11.20
C ILE A 4 -16.67 12.32 12.26
N VAL A 5 -15.97 12.79 13.27
CA VAL A 5 -16.52 13.73 14.24
C VAL A 5 -16.36 15.15 13.69
N LEU A 6 -17.40 15.95 13.83
CA LEU A 6 -17.38 17.37 13.51
C LEU A 6 -17.37 18.15 14.81
N ASP A 7 -16.62 19.23 14.85
CA ASP A 7 -16.67 20.19 15.94
C ASP A 7 -17.97 21.05 15.89
N SER A 8 -18.10 22.01 16.81
CA SER A 8 -19.27 22.90 16.89
C SER A 8 -19.43 23.83 15.70
N GLU A 9 -18.37 24.02 14.90
CA GLU A 9 -18.36 24.84 13.68
C GLU A 9 -18.54 24.00 12.41
N GLY A 10 -18.66 22.67 12.56
CA GLY A 10 -18.82 21.73 11.45
C GLY A 10 -17.50 21.36 10.77
N VAL A 11 -16.34 21.63 11.40
CA VAL A 11 -15.04 21.27 10.90
C VAL A 11 -14.70 19.81 11.28
N PRO A 12 -14.22 18.97 10.33
CA PRO A 12 -13.85 17.60 10.62
C PRO A 12 -12.63 17.49 11.55
N ASP A 13 -12.77 16.75 12.64
CA ASP A 13 -11.63 16.33 13.45
C ASP A 13 -11.13 14.96 12.99
N PHE A 14 -10.02 14.96 12.26
CA PHE A 14 -9.39 13.73 11.73
C PHE A 14 -8.60 12.95 12.78
N HIS A 15 -8.44 13.47 13.98
CA HIS A 15 -7.73 12.82 15.09
C HIS A 15 -8.68 12.18 16.09
N ASP A 16 -9.96 12.54 16.06
CA ASP A 16 -10.96 11.94 16.92
C ASP A 16 -11.32 10.52 16.46
N THR A 17 -10.97 9.53 17.25
CA THR A 17 -11.23 8.12 17.00
C THR A 17 -12.42 7.55 17.77
N SER A 18 -13.25 8.41 18.36
CA SER A 18 -14.39 7.97 19.21
C SER A 18 -15.43 7.15 18.45
N LYS A 19 -15.59 7.39 17.13
CA LYS A 19 -16.49 6.61 16.27
C LYS A 19 -15.78 5.42 15.62
N THR A 20 -14.60 5.64 15.09
CA THR A 20 -13.77 4.62 14.43
C THR A 20 -12.35 5.15 14.17
N GLN A 21 -11.40 4.24 14.03
CA GLN A 21 -10.05 4.57 13.55
C GLN A 21 -9.96 4.64 12.02
N ASN A 22 -11.01 4.24 11.30
CA ASN A 22 -11.05 4.17 9.85
C ASN A 22 -12.15 5.07 9.29
N THR A 23 -11.80 6.30 8.96
CA THR A 23 -12.69 7.24 8.29
C THR A 23 -12.58 7.11 6.78
N ARG A 24 -13.66 7.42 6.06
CA ARG A 24 -13.73 7.38 4.60
C ARG A 24 -14.32 8.66 4.05
N GLY A 25 -13.82 9.05 2.87
CA GLY A 25 -14.33 10.20 2.13
C GLY A 25 -14.52 9.87 0.64
N SER A 26 -15.57 10.39 0.07
CA SER A 26 -15.81 10.38 -1.37
C SER A 26 -15.99 11.81 -1.84
N TYR A 27 -15.33 12.18 -2.94
CA TYR A 27 -15.40 13.51 -3.52
C TYR A 27 -15.22 13.43 -5.05
N PRO A 28 -15.75 14.41 -5.79
CA PRO A 28 -15.54 14.50 -7.22
C PRO A 28 -14.06 14.67 -7.57
N ILE A 29 -13.62 14.07 -8.68
CA ILE A 29 -12.23 14.13 -9.13
C ILE A 29 -11.75 15.57 -9.40
N GLU A 30 -12.67 16.47 -9.69
CA GLU A 30 -12.41 17.88 -9.89
C GLU A 30 -11.79 18.60 -8.67
N PHE A 31 -11.93 18.00 -7.48
CA PHE A 31 -11.31 18.49 -6.24
C PHE A 31 -9.81 18.20 -6.15
N ILE A 32 -9.27 17.43 -7.08
CA ILE A 32 -7.84 17.14 -7.18
C ILE A 32 -7.22 18.10 -8.20
N ASP A 33 -6.44 19.07 -7.71
CA ASP A 33 -5.92 20.18 -8.52
C ASP A 33 -4.99 19.72 -9.65
N ASN A 34 -4.15 18.71 -9.40
CA ASN A 34 -3.13 18.24 -10.34
C ASN A 34 -3.55 16.99 -11.14
N ARG A 35 -4.84 16.73 -11.27
CA ARG A 35 -5.37 15.70 -12.17
C ARG A 35 -5.14 16.05 -13.63
N THR A 36 -5.05 15.05 -14.50
CA THR A 36 -5.06 15.28 -15.95
C THR A 36 -6.46 15.73 -16.40
N ALA A 37 -6.54 16.68 -17.33
CA ALA A 37 -7.81 17.31 -17.74
C ALA A 37 -8.80 16.29 -18.32
N ASP A 38 -8.31 15.28 -19.04
CA ASP A 38 -9.11 14.24 -19.68
C ASP A 38 -9.14 12.93 -18.86
N SER A 39 -8.60 12.93 -17.64
CA SER A 39 -8.50 11.78 -16.77
C SER A 39 -7.80 10.56 -17.40
N LYS A 40 -6.87 10.80 -18.33
CA LYS A 40 -6.08 9.77 -19.01
C LYS A 40 -4.61 9.90 -18.65
N GLY A 41 -3.92 8.76 -18.58
CA GLY A 41 -2.48 8.67 -18.39
C GLY A 41 -1.86 7.64 -19.35
N GLY A 42 -0.54 7.65 -19.44
CA GLY A 42 0.23 6.58 -20.09
C GLY A 42 0.39 5.36 -19.17
N HIS A 43 1.27 4.45 -19.57
CA HIS A 43 1.64 3.33 -18.69
C HIS A 43 2.47 3.84 -17.50
N PRO A 44 2.23 3.29 -16.30
CA PRO A 44 2.96 3.71 -15.11
C PRO A 44 4.42 3.25 -15.19
N GLN A 45 5.33 4.08 -14.71
CA GLN A 45 6.74 3.71 -14.51
C GLN A 45 6.92 2.92 -13.21
N ASN A 46 6.10 3.20 -12.20
CA ASN A 46 6.12 2.53 -10.92
C ASN A 46 4.76 1.89 -10.63
N VAL A 47 4.79 0.64 -10.15
CA VAL A 47 3.63 -0.09 -9.64
C VAL A 47 3.81 -0.25 -8.14
N ILE A 48 2.91 0.31 -7.36
CA ILE A 48 2.98 0.29 -5.89
C ILE A 48 1.98 -0.73 -5.35
N PHE A 49 2.49 -1.77 -4.68
CA PHE A 49 1.68 -2.67 -3.87
C PHE A 49 1.67 -2.16 -2.43
N LEU A 50 0.50 -1.75 -1.95
CA LEU A 50 0.32 -1.41 -0.54
C LEU A 50 -0.12 -2.66 0.20
N THR A 51 0.62 -3.02 1.25
CA THR A 51 0.23 -4.08 2.17
C THR A 51 0.15 -3.53 3.60
N CYS A 52 -0.62 -4.19 4.44
CA CYS A 52 -0.65 -3.93 5.87
C CYS A 52 -0.22 -5.21 6.57
N ASP A 53 1.04 -5.28 6.97
CA ASP A 53 1.56 -6.47 7.65
C ASP A 53 1.04 -6.54 9.09
N ALA A 54 0.31 -7.61 9.40
CA ALA A 54 -0.21 -7.86 10.75
C ALA A 54 0.84 -8.41 11.73
N PHE A 55 1.95 -8.95 11.20
CA PHE A 55 2.96 -9.70 11.99
C PHE A 55 4.26 -8.91 12.21
N GLY A 56 4.44 -7.81 11.53
CA GLY A 56 5.63 -6.97 11.65
C GLY A 56 6.91 -7.61 11.12
N VAL A 57 6.79 -8.45 10.10
CA VAL A 57 7.90 -9.21 9.49
C VAL A 57 8.32 -8.70 8.12
N LEU A 58 7.42 -8.00 7.42
CA LEU A 58 7.73 -7.42 6.12
C LEU A 58 8.58 -6.15 6.26
N PRO A 59 9.55 -5.94 5.36
CA PRO A 59 10.29 -4.69 5.29
C PRO A 59 9.37 -3.48 5.05
N PRO A 60 9.78 -2.28 5.47
CA PRO A 60 9.01 -1.05 5.23
C PRO A 60 8.75 -0.77 3.75
N ILE A 61 9.78 -0.93 2.91
CA ILE A 61 9.71 -0.84 1.45
C ILE A 61 10.63 -1.89 0.84
N SER A 62 10.21 -2.45 -0.29
CA SER A 62 11.02 -3.40 -1.07
C SER A 62 10.80 -3.21 -2.55
N ARG A 63 11.87 -3.34 -3.34
CA ARG A 63 11.78 -3.50 -4.78
C ARG A 63 11.53 -4.98 -5.10
N LEU A 64 10.55 -5.24 -5.96
CA LEU A 64 10.14 -6.60 -6.29
C LEU A 64 10.65 -7.01 -7.68
N THR A 65 11.10 -8.24 -7.79
CA THR A 65 11.26 -8.89 -9.10
C THR A 65 9.88 -9.13 -9.75
N PRO A 66 9.80 -9.35 -11.07
CA PRO A 66 8.53 -9.66 -11.73
C PRO A 66 7.77 -10.85 -11.10
N SER A 67 8.49 -11.90 -10.71
CA SER A 67 7.88 -13.06 -10.07
C SER A 67 7.34 -12.76 -8.66
N GLN A 68 8.05 -11.94 -7.89
CA GLN A 68 7.60 -11.48 -6.58
C GLN A 68 6.38 -10.56 -6.71
N ALA A 69 6.39 -9.65 -7.70
CA ALA A 69 5.25 -8.78 -8.00
C ALA A 69 4.00 -9.61 -8.36
N ALA A 70 4.13 -10.60 -9.26
CA ALA A 70 3.04 -11.51 -9.61
C ALA A 70 2.51 -12.27 -8.39
N TYR A 71 3.39 -12.79 -7.53
CA TYR A 71 3.00 -13.48 -6.30
C TYR A 71 2.22 -12.58 -5.35
N HIS A 72 2.72 -11.36 -5.07
CA HIS A 72 2.04 -10.40 -4.21
C HIS A 72 0.71 -9.96 -4.79
N PHE A 73 0.62 -9.79 -6.10
CA PHE A 73 -0.60 -9.46 -6.79
C PHE A 73 -1.64 -10.58 -6.64
N ILE A 74 -1.27 -11.84 -6.91
CA ILE A 74 -2.18 -12.98 -6.76
C ILE A 74 -2.62 -13.17 -5.31
N SER A 75 -1.69 -13.05 -4.35
CA SER A 75 -2.01 -13.24 -2.94
C SER A 75 -2.87 -12.13 -2.37
N GLY A 76 -2.64 -10.88 -2.82
CA GLY A 76 -3.34 -9.71 -2.32
C GLY A 76 -3.28 -9.59 -0.79
N TYR A 77 -2.12 -9.94 -0.21
CA TYR A 77 -1.94 -9.93 1.24
C TYR A 77 -2.05 -8.53 1.83
N THR A 78 -2.89 -8.41 2.84
CA THR A 78 -3.04 -7.22 3.67
C THR A 78 -3.59 -7.62 5.05
N ALA A 79 -3.99 -6.65 5.87
CA ALA A 79 -4.67 -6.92 7.11
C ALA A 79 -5.94 -6.07 7.27
N LYS A 80 -6.96 -6.66 7.87
CA LYS A 80 -8.07 -5.92 8.46
C LYS A 80 -7.55 -5.27 9.73
N VAL A 81 -7.86 -4.00 9.91
CA VAL A 81 -7.48 -3.23 11.11
C VAL A 81 -8.71 -2.79 11.88
N ALA A 82 -8.53 -2.40 13.13
CA ALA A 82 -9.64 -1.93 13.96
C ALA A 82 -10.45 -0.84 13.23
N GLY A 83 -11.78 -0.93 13.34
CA GLY A 83 -12.72 0.01 12.71
C GLY A 83 -13.02 -0.25 11.22
N THR A 84 -12.38 -1.23 10.56
CA THR A 84 -12.71 -1.59 9.17
C THR A 84 -13.95 -2.46 9.06
N GLU A 85 -14.16 -3.33 10.03
CA GLU A 85 -15.34 -4.20 10.14
C GLU A 85 -15.80 -4.29 11.60
N VAL A 86 -17.09 -4.53 11.80
CA VAL A 86 -17.66 -4.73 13.14
C VAL A 86 -16.99 -5.93 13.81
N GLY A 87 -16.45 -5.73 15.02
CA GLY A 87 -15.83 -6.79 15.82
C GLY A 87 -14.33 -6.98 15.60
N VAL A 88 -13.71 -6.32 14.61
CA VAL A 88 -12.26 -6.33 14.43
C VAL A 88 -11.63 -5.37 15.44
N LYS A 89 -10.91 -5.93 16.42
CA LYS A 89 -10.18 -5.18 17.46
C LYS A 89 -8.67 -5.19 17.27
N GLU A 90 -8.15 -6.24 16.67
CA GLU A 90 -6.73 -6.45 16.41
C GLU A 90 -6.50 -6.72 14.92
N PRO A 91 -5.30 -6.45 14.39
CA PRO A 91 -4.99 -6.71 12.99
C PRO A 91 -5.16 -8.20 12.67
N GLN A 92 -5.83 -8.49 11.59
CA GLN A 92 -6.05 -9.86 11.11
C GLN A 92 -5.59 -9.96 9.67
N ALA A 93 -4.67 -10.89 9.40
CA ALA A 93 -4.24 -11.16 8.03
C ALA A 93 -5.44 -11.49 7.14
N THR A 94 -5.47 -10.91 5.95
CA THR A 94 -6.48 -11.17 4.94
C THR A 94 -5.83 -11.24 3.56
N PHE A 95 -6.49 -11.94 2.65
CA PHE A 95 -6.04 -12.12 1.28
C PHE A 95 -7.19 -11.78 0.35
N SER A 96 -6.90 -11.02 -0.69
CA SER A 96 -7.88 -10.69 -1.73
C SER A 96 -7.15 -10.75 -3.07
N ALA A 97 -7.38 -11.81 -3.83
CA ALA A 97 -6.68 -12.03 -5.09
C ALA A 97 -6.75 -10.79 -5.99
N CYS A 98 -5.60 -10.39 -6.52
CA CYS A 98 -5.42 -9.18 -7.33
C CYS A 98 -5.86 -7.88 -6.62
N PHE A 99 -5.92 -7.89 -5.27
CA PHE A 99 -6.46 -6.80 -4.44
C PHE A 99 -7.91 -6.41 -4.76
N GLY A 100 -8.65 -7.30 -5.44
CA GLY A 100 -10.01 -7.00 -5.91
C GLY A 100 -10.80 -8.26 -6.25
N GLU A 101 -10.59 -9.36 -5.52
CA GLU A 101 -11.20 -10.67 -5.80
C GLU A 101 -12.70 -10.61 -6.15
N PRO A 102 -13.56 -9.86 -5.44
CA PRO A 102 -14.98 -9.78 -5.76
C PRO A 102 -15.29 -9.18 -7.13
N PHE A 103 -14.32 -8.49 -7.74
CA PHE A 103 -14.47 -7.80 -9.02
C PHE A 103 -13.75 -8.52 -10.19
N MET A 104 -13.12 -9.67 -9.92
CA MET A 104 -12.29 -10.39 -10.89
C MET A 104 -13.05 -11.59 -11.48
N PRO A 105 -13.61 -11.49 -12.73
CA PRO A 105 -14.39 -12.57 -13.33
C PRO A 105 -13.55 -13.74 -13.86
N MET A 106 -12.25 -13.56 -14.05
CA MET A 106 -11.34 -14.60 -14.52
C MET A 106 -10.44 -15.12 -13.39
N HIS A 107 -9.76 -16.23 -13.65
CA HIS A 107 -8.78 -16.79 -12.72
C HIS A 107 -7.67 -15.77 -12.43
N PRO A 108 -7.23 -15.60 -11.17
CA PRO A 108 -6.21 -14.61 -10.78
C PRO A 108 -4.91 -14.69 -11.58
N GLY A 109 -4.50 -15.89 -12.01
CA GLY A 109 -3.32 -16.10 -12.85
C GLY A 109 -3.37 -15.33 -14.16
N VAL A 110 -4.53 -15.19 -14.78
CA VAL A 110 -4.69 -14.43 -16.04
C VAL A 110 -4.34 -12.95 -15.82
N TYR A 111 -4.77 -12.38 -14.72
CA TYR A 111 -4.46 -10.99 -14.38
C TYR A 111 -2.99 -10.80 -14.00
N ALA A 112 -2.38 -11.79 -13.33
CA ALA A 112 -0.97 -11.75 -12.98
C ALA A 112 -0.07 -11.83 -14.22
N ASP A 113 -0.43 -12.67 -15.19
CA ASP A 113 0.28 -12.75 -16.48
C ASP A 113 0.17 -11.41 -17.23
N LEU A 114 -1.04 -10.84 -17.32
CA LEU A 114 -1.25 -9.52 -17.93
C LEU A 114 -0.45 -8.41 -17.26
N LEU A 115 -0.37 -8.41 -15.93
CA LEU A 115 0.44 -7.44 -15.17
C LEU A 115 1.92 -7.62 -15.51
N SER A 116 2.43 -8.85 -15.47
CA SER A 116 3.82 -9.19 -15.75
C SER A 116 4.21 -8.77 -17.17
N ASP A 117 3.36 -9.08 -18.15
CA ASP A 117 3.57 -8.70 -19.55
C ASP A 117 3.62 -7.18 -19.72
N LYS A 118 2.70 -6.44 -19.08
CA LYS A 118 2.69 -4.98 -19.15
C LYS A 118 3.90 -4.36 -18.45
N MET A 119 4.28 -4.86 -17.29
CA MET A 119 5.48 -4.40 -16.60
C MET A 119 6.74 -4.62 -17.47
N ALA A 120 6.88 -5.81 -18.06
CA ALA A 120 8.01 -6.12 -18.94
C ALA A 120 8.01 -5.24 -20.20
N GLN A 121 6.84 -5.06 -20.83
CA GLN A 121 6.71 -4.25 -22.06
C GLN A 121 7.08 -2.78 -21.84
N HIS A 122 6.76 -2.23 -20.66
CA HIS A 122 6.91 -0.80 -20.36
C HIS A 122 8.05 -0.49 -19.40
N GLY A 123 8.79 -1.49 -18.92
CA GLY A 123 9.91 -1.30 -18.00
C GLY A 123 9.48 -0.78 -16.63
N SER A 124 8.27 -1.13 -16.18
CA SER A 124 7.77 -0.64 -14.90
C SER A 124 8.45 -1.33 -13.72
N THR A 125 8.83 -0.55 -12.71
CA THR A 125 9.36 -1.07 -11.44
C THR A 125 8.23 -1.35 -10.46
N ALA A 126 8.28 -2.49 -9.77
CA ALA A 126 7.31 -2.82 -8.72
C ALA A 126 7.90 -2.60 -7.33
N TRP A 127 7.13 -1.97 -6.47
CA TRP A 127 7.46 -1.72 -5.08
C TRP A 127 6.39 -2.31 -4.15
N LEU A 128 6.83 -2.93 -3.06
CA LEU A 128 5.97 -3.34 -1.95
C LEU A 128 6.20 -2.38 -0.80
N ILE A 129 5.14 -1.70 -0.34
CA ILE A 129 5.19 -0.77 0.79
C ILE A 129 4.32 -1.32 1.92
N ASN A 130 4.96 -1.55 3.07
CA ASN A 130 4.27 -1.98 4.27
C ASN A 130 3.70 -0.78 5.03
N THR A 131 2.39 -0.73 5.20
CA THR A 131 1.67 0.27 5.98
C THR A 131 1.22 -0.25 7.36
N GLY A 132 1.55 -1.51 7.65
CA GLY A 132 1.17 -2.22 8.87
C GLY A 132 2.20 -2.11 9.98
N TRP A 133 2.53 -3.23 10.59
CA TRP A 133 3.44 -3.31 11.72
C TRP A 133 4.89 -3.53 11.29
N SER A 134 5.81 -3.14 12.16
CA SER A 134 7.25 -3.34 12.02
C SER A 134 7.84 -3.66 13.38
N GLY A 135 8.83 -4.57 13.41
CA GLY A 135 9.53 -4.98 14.63
C GLY A 135 8.71 -5.88 15.55
N GLY A 136 7.69 -6.56 15.02
CA GLY A 136 6.81 -7.47 15.75
C GLY A 136 5.34 -7.20 15.46
N ALA A 137 4.47 -8.12 15.90
CA ALA A 137 3.03 -8.04 15.73
C ALA A 137 2.37 -6.96 16.61
N TYR A 138 1.06 -6.86 16.54
CA TYR A 138 0.27 -6.00 17.43
C TYR A 138 0.55 -6.32 18.89
N GLY A 139 0.84 -5.28 19.69
CA GLY A 139 1.22 -5.41 21.11
C GLY A 139 2.72 -5.53 21.35
N GLU A 140 3.52 -5.90 20.35
CA GLU A 140 4.99 -6.00 20.44
C GLU A 140 5.67 -4.95 19.56
N GLY A 141 5.34 -4.93 18.28
CA GLY A 141 5.85 -3.98 17.30
C GLY A 141 5.08 -2.66 17.28
N SER A 142 5.44 -1.82 16.34
CA SER A 142 4.79 -0.52 16.13
C SER A 142 4.19 -0.43 14.73
N ARG A 143 3.01 0.19 14.61
CA ARG A 143 2.43 0.47 13.31
C ARG A 143 3.24 1.54 12.58
N MET A 144 3.47 1.32 11.29
CA MET A 144 4.15 2.27 10.41
C MET A 144 3.44 3.62 10.44
N LYS A 145 4.19 4.69 10.76
CA LYS A 145 3.63 6.05 10.75
C LYS A 145 3.42 6.51 9.32
N ILE A 146 2.30 7.16 9.07
CA ILE A 146 1.93 7.62 7.72
C ILE A 146 2.99 8.54 7.08
N LYS A 147 3.73 9.30 7.89
CA LYS A 147 4.83 10.15 7.41
C LYS A 147 5.94 9.35 6.75
N TYR A 148 6.27 8.18 7.28
CA TYR A 148 7.29 7.29 6.71
C TYR A 148 6.78 6.59 5.46
N THR A 149 5.52 6.13 5.47
CA THR A 149 4.87 5.58 4.26
C THR A 149 4.89 6.60 3.11
N ARG A 150 4.56 7.86 3.41
CA ARG A 150 4.60 8.93 2.41
C ARG A 150 6.02 9.23 1.91
N ALA A 151 7.00 9.26 2.80
CA ALA A 151 8.40 9.46 2.43
C ALA A 151 8.89 8.36 1.48
N MET A 152 8.66 7.09 1.83
CA MET A 152 9.01 5.94 0.99
C MET A 152 8.31 5.97 -0.37
N LEU A 153 7.02 6.32 -0.38
CA LEU A 153 6.25 6.43 -1.62
C LEU A 153 6.80 7.52 -2.53
N ASN A 154 7.05 8.72 -1.98
CA ASN A 154 7.62 9.82 -2.74
C ASN A 154 8.99 9.46 -3.29
N ALA A 155 9.89 8.93 -2.45
CA ALA A 155 11.22 8.52 -2.87
C ALA A 155 11.19 7.50 -4.03
N ALA A 156 10.26 6.53 -4.00
CA ALA A 156 10.09 5.57 -5.08
C ALA A 156 9.54 6.22 -6.36
N LEU A 157 8.59 7.15 -6.24
CA LEU A 157 7.96 7.82 -7.40
C LEU A 157 8.87 8.87 -8.03
N ASP A 158 9.69 9.56 -7.22
CA ASP A 158 10.59 10.63 -7.66
C ASP A 158 11.95 10.09 -8.15
N GLY A 159 12.15 8.75 -8.11
CA GLY A 159 13.39 8.09 -8.56
C GLY A 159 14.56 8.24 -7.57
N GLU A 160 14.32 8.73 -6.35
CA GLU A 160 15.37 8.91 -5.33
C GLU A 160 15.95 7.58 -4.83
N LEU A 161 15.27 6.45 -5.12
CA LEU A 161 15.74 5.12 -4.78
C LEU A 161 16.47 4.41 -5.92
N ASP A 162 16.60 5.00 -7.11
CA ASP A 162 17.18 4.33 -8.28
C ASP A 162 18.68 4.07 -8.10
N ASP A 163 19.40 5.00 -7.48
CA ASP A 163 20.86 4.93 -7.24
C ASP A 163 21.22 4.51 -5.80
N VAL A 164 20.26 4.08 -5.00
CA VAL A 164 20.50 3.63 -3.63
C VAL A 164 21.00 2.18 -3.63
N GLU A 165 21.93 1.86 -2.74
CA GLU A 165 22.35 0.48 -2.50
C GLU A 165 21.20 -0.35 -1.92
N PHE A 166 21.05 -1.59 -2.41
CA PHE A 166 20.05 -2.53 -1.92
C PHE A 166 20.70 -3.72 -1.24
N VAL A 167 20.04 -4.21 -0.20
CA VAL A 167 20.38 -5.48 0.46
C VAL A 167 19.25 -6.48 0.25
N THR A 168 19.61 -7.75 0.07
CA THR A 168 18.63 -8.82 -0.07
C THR A 168 18.16 -9.28 1.30
N ASP A 169 16.86 -9.20 1.58
CA ASP A 169 16.26 -9.76 2.79
C ASP A 169 16.40 -11.28 2.81
N ALA A 170 16.92 -11.80 3.92
CA ALA A 170 17.22 -13.23 4.05
C ALA A 170 15.96 -14.13 4.14
N ARG A 171 14.79 -13.57 4.46
CA ARG A 171 13.54 -14.33 4.66
C ARG A 171 12.74 -14.43 3.37
N PHE A 172 12.54 -13.29 2.69
CA PHE A 172 11.67 -13.17 1.53
C PHE A 172 12.44 -13.00 0.21
N GLY A 173 13.75 -12.73 0.28
CA GLY A 173 14.56 -12.44 -0.89
C GLY A 173 14.22 -11.11 -1.56
N PHE A 174 13.61 -10.18 -0.82
CA PHE A 174 13.29 -8.85 -1.34
C PHE A 174 14.52 -7.97 -1.37
N GLU A 175 14.57 -7.06 -2.32
CA GLU A 175 15.57 -6.00 -2.37
C GLU A 175 15.10 -4.81 -1.52
N ILE A 176 15.80 -4.54 -0.43
CA ILE A 176 15.50 -3.47 0.51
C ILE A 176 16.52 -2.35 0.31
N PRO A 177 16.10 -1.08 0.08
CA PRO A 177 17.04 0.04 0.01
C PRO A 177 17.69 0.25 1.39
N THR A 178 19.01 0.47 1.41
CA THR A 178 19.77 0.70 2.65
C THR A 178 19.51 2.06 3.27
N SER A 179 18.95 2.99 2.49
CA SER A 179 18.53 4.31 2.95
C SER A 179 17.31 4.78 2.17
N CYS A 180 16.51 5.64 2.80
CA CYS A 180 15.38 6.29 2.15
C CYS A 180 15.22 7.70 2.70
N PRO A 181 15.15 8.73 1.84
CA PRO A 181 14.94 10.10 2.28
C PRO A 181 13.70 10.26 3.15
N GLY A 182 13.84 10.89 4.32
CA GLY A 182 12.73 11.16 5.22
C GLY A 182 12.26 9.99 6.11
N VAL A 183 13.02 8.88 6.10
CA VAL A 183 12.73 7.69 6.94
C VAL A 183 13.84 7.47 7.94
#